data_8a56629f79fd7a91dc0c9a0eb25a1c2c
#
_entry.id   8a56629f79fd7a91dc0c9a0eb25a1c2c
#
_cell.length_a   1.000
_cell.length_b   1.000
_cell.length_c   1.000
_cell.angle_alpha   90.00
_cell.angle_beta   90.00
_cell.angle_gamma   90.00
#
_symmetry.space_group_name_H-M   'P 1'
#
loop_
_entity.id
_entity.type
_entity.pdbx_description
1 polymer ?
#
loop_
_entity_poly.entity_id
_entity_poly.type
_entity_poly.pdbx_seq_one_letter_code
_entity_poly.pdbx_strand_id
1 'polypeptide(L)'
;MPVAMAAGRGTIGRLQTAVHRYAEPMENVTWSEPADRRRGRELVVLLHGYGSGEQAMERLFTALPASAVGAAVRGPLDVGGTSGWFLLDPLLNSDTSEVLESALRLLAWLDRIRAEEEFTGISLVGFSQGMAMAGTLLRLRPRDFRAVVGLSGWIARNELLAAAEPLPARVPFFWGRDRQDWVINADAVAYTREWLEENAALTARTYSGMGHTIGAGEVSDVAVFLRRYLAFDTP
;
A
#
# COMPACT_ATOMS: atom_id res chain seq x y z
N MET A 1 23.49 -50.39 -14.25
CA MET A 1 22.89 -49.24 -14.96
C MET A 1 22.41 -48.25 -13.92
N PRO A 2 23.10 -47.12 -13.68
CA PRO A 2 22.62 -46.09 -12.75
C PRO A 2 21.65 -45.14 -13.45
N VAL A 3 20.48 -44.92 -12.84
CA VAL A 3 19.49 -43.93 -13.23
C VAL A 3 20.01 -42.54 -12.82
N ALA A 4 20.25 -41.70 -13.79
CA ALA A 4 20.68 -40.32 -13.57
C ALA A 4 19.51 -39.48 -13.04
N MET A 5 19.67 -38.93 -11.83
CA MET A 5 18.79 -37.90 -11.26
C MET A 5 18.97 -36.59 -12.04
N ALA A 6 17.96 -36.20 -12.79
CA ALA A 6 17.83 -34.86 -13.35
C ALA A 6 17.05 -33.97 -12.35
N ALA A 7 17.75 -33.46 -11.36
CA ALA A 7 17.19 -32.44 -10.46
C ALA A 7 18.05 -31.17 -10.52
N GLY A 8 17.46 -30.03 -10.70
CA GLY A 8 18.03 -28.80 -10.18
C GLY A 8 18.33 -27.64 -11.12
N ARG A 9 17.84 -27.58 -12.38
CA ARG A 9 18.05 -26.37 -13.21
C ARG A 9 16.87 -25.41 -13.23
N GLY A 10 15.66 -25.84 -12.84
CA GLY A 10 14.46 -25.01 -12.86
C GLY A 10 14.33 -24.04 -11.70
N THR A 11 14.80 -24.43 -10.52
CA THR A 11 14.62 -23.66 -9.27
C THR A 11 15.61 -22.50 -9.18
N ILE A 12 16.86 -22.72 -9.59
CA ILE A 12 17.90 -21.67 -9.56
C ILE A 12 17.60 -20.57 -10.60
N GLY A 13 17.10 -20.94 -11.79
CA GLY A 13 16.69 -19.98 -12.81
C GLY A 13 15.52 -19.09 -12.36
N ARG A 14 14.56 -19.62 -11.63
CA ARG A 14 13.43 -18.84 -11.07
C ARG A 14 13.88 -17.88 -9.96
N LEU A 15 14.78 -18.30 -9.08
CA LEU A 15 15.35 -17.45 -8.04
C LEU A 15 16.20 -16.31 -8.62
N GLN A 16 17.02 -16.59 -9.64
CA GLN A 16 17.81 -15.56 -10.33
C GLN A 16 16.93 -14.56 -11.09
N THR A 17 15.82 -15.00 -11.69
CA THR A 17 14.86 -14.11 -12.37
C THR A 17 14.06 -13.28 -11.38
N ALA A 18 13.72 -13.82 -10.20
CA ALA A 18 13.06 -13.08 -9.13
C ALA A 18 13.97 -11.98 -8.54
N VAL A 19 15.23 -12.29 -8.27
CA VAL A 19 16.23 -11.32 -7.77
C VAL A 19 16.43 -10.15 -8.76
N HIS A 20 16.37 -10.39 -10.08
CA HIS A 20 16.50 -9.33 -11.08
C HIS A 20 15.26 -8.42 -11.20
N ARG A 21 14.07 -8.94 -10.87
CA ARG A 21 12.81 -8.14 -10.95
C ARG A 21 12.71 -7.03 -9.92
N TYR A 22 13.44 -7.14 -8.81
CA TYR A 22 13.40 -6.21 -7.69
C TYR A 22 14.75 -5.52 -7.43
N ALA A 23 15.65 -5.48 -8.43
CA ALA A 23 17.03 -5.04 -8.24
C ALA A 23 17.18 -3.52 -8.05
N GLU A 24 16.21 -2.72 -8.52
CA GLU A 24 16.30 -1.26 -8.45
C GLU A 24 15.78 -0.71 -7.11
N PRO A 25 16.45 0.30 -6.53
CA PRO A 25 15.93 1.04 -5.39
C PRO A 25 14.62 1.75 -5.75
N MET A 26 13.78 2.07 -4.76
CA MET A 26 12.56 2.86 -4.96
C MET A 26 12.91 4.32 -5.24
N GLU A 27 13.36 4.61 -6.47
CA GLU A 27 13.85 5.94 -6.86
C GLU A 27 12.79 6.80 -7.53
N ASN A 28 11.77 6.16 -8.15
CA ASN A 28 10.70 6.86 -8.84
C ASN A 28 9.61 7.26 -7.85
N VAL A 29 9.69 8.50 -7.38
CA VAL A 29 8.73 9.09 -6.45
C VAL A 29 8.30 10.46 -6.96
N THR A 30 6.98 10.64 -7.13
CA THR A 30 6.40 11.96 -7.36
C THR A 30 6.00 12.59 -6.03
N TRP A 31 6.49 13.79 -5.79
CA TRP A 31 6.22 14.54 -4.57
C TRP A 31 5.20 15.64 -4.80
N SER A 32 4.33 15.89 -3.84
CA SER A 32 3.39 17.01 -3.88
C SER A 32 4.05 18.38 -3.62
N GLU A 33 5.26 18.37 -3.03
CA GLU A 33 6.02 19.56 -2.65
C GLU A 33 7.52 19.39 -2.98
N PRO A 34 8.22 20.45 -3.32
CA PRO A 34 9.67 20.44 -3.50
C PRO A 34 10.39 20.16 -2.18
N ALA A 35 11.66 19.72 -2.26
CA ALA A 35 12.43 19.22 -1.13
C ALA A 35 12.53 20.22 0.06
N ASP A 36 12.68 21.51 -0.27
CA ASP A 36 12.79 22.59 0.72
C ASP A 36 11.50 22.87 1.53
N ARG A 37 10.37 22.24 1.14
CA ARG A 37 9.07 22.38 1.79
C ARG A 37 8.54 21.10 2.46
N ARG A 38 9.35 20.06 2.60
CA ARG A 38 8.91 18.76 3.14
C ARG A 38 9.15 18.64 4.63
N ARG A 39 10.26 19.20 5.10
CA ARG A 39 10.75 19.05 6.47
C ARG A 39 9.72 19.49 7.52
N GLY A 40 9.59 18.72 8.60
CA GLY A 40 8.70 19.01 9.71
C GLY A 40 7.21 18.83 9.41
N ARG A 41 6.86 18.19 8.29
CA ARG A 41 5.46 17.89 7.90
C ARG A 41 5.15 16.41 8.07
N GLU A 42 3.88 16.08 8.04
CA GLU A 42 3.41 14.67 7.97
C GLU A 42 3.67 14.13 6.57
N LEU A 43 4.26 12.94 6.46
CA LEU A 43 4.42 12.25 5.19
C LEU A 43 3.19 11.38 4.90
N VAL A 44 2.58 11.55 3.74
CA VAL A 44 1.55 10.64 3.22
C VAL A 44 2.11 9.89 2.03
N VAL A 45 2.31 8.59 2.18
CA VAL A 45 2.82 7.71 1.11
C VAL A 45 1.64 7.16 0.31
N LEU A 46 1.66 7.38 -1.01
CA LEU A 46 0.59 6.97 -1.91
C LEU A 46 1.05 5.80 -2.79
N LEU A 47 0.30 4.70 -2.75
CA LEU A 47 0.62 3.41 -3.36
C LEU A 47 -0.42 3.08 -4.42
N HIS A 48 0.01 2.99 -5.69
CA HIS A 48 -0.85 2.76 -6.84
C HIS A 48 -1.32 1.30 -6.99
N GLY A 49 -2.29 1.06 -7.87
CA GLY A 49 -2.76 -0.27 -8.23
C GLY A 49 -1.84 -1.00 -9.21
N TYR A 50 -2.07 -2.30 -9.39
CA TYR A 50 -1.37 -3.14 -10.36
C TYR A 50 -1.54 -2.62 -11.80
N GLY A 51 -0.49 -2.67 -12.61
CA GLY A 51 -0.52 -2.20 -13.98
C GLY A 51 -0.63 -0.68 -14.12
N SER A 52 -0.17 0.09 -13.10
CA SER A 52 -0.24 1.53 -13.06
C SER A 52 1.13 2.14 -12.71
N GLY A 53 1.16 3.32 -12.12
CA GLY A 53 2.38 4.00 -11.67
C GLY A 53 2.05 5.12 -10.68
N GLU A 54 3.09 5.77 -10.19
CA GLU A 54 3.02 6.84 -9.21
C GLU A 54 2.14 8.02 -9.67
N GLN A 55 2.18 8.35 -10.98
CA GLN A 55 1.40 9.47 -11.53
C GLN A 55 -0.11 9.29 -11.34
N ALA A 56 -0.61 8.05 -11.33
CA ALA A 56 -2.03 7.78 -11.12
C ALA A 56 -2.53 8.23 -9.74
N MET A 57 -1.62 8.39 -8.76
CA MET A 57 -1.93 8.79 -7.40
C MET A 57 -1.86 10.30 -7.17
N GLU A 58 -1.28 11.08 -8.09
CA GLU A 58 -1.08 12.54 -7.95
C GLU A 58 -2.39 13.31 -7.72
N ARG A 59 -3.49 12.84 -8.32
CA ARG A 59 -4.82 13.43 -8.10
C ARG A 59 -5.24 13.45 -6.63
N LEU A 60 -4.72 12.56 -5.81
CA LEU A 60 -5.00 12.50 -4.37
C LEU A 60 -4.19 13.52 -3.55
N PHE A 61 -3.20 14.19 -4.14
CA PHE A 61 -2.51 15.29 -3.47
C PHE A 61 -3.46 16.42 -3.08
N THR A 62 -4.56 16.60 -3.84
CA THR A 62 -5.59 17.58 -3.51
C THR A 62 -6.40 17.25 -2.25
N ALA A 63 -6.36 15.99 -1.79
CA ALA A 63 -7.02 15.55 -0.57
C ALA A 63 -6.16 15.74 0.69
N LEU A 64 -4.87 16.06 0.53
CA LEU A 64 -3.94 16.20 1.66
C LEU A 64 -4.18 17.52 2.41
N PRO A 65 -4.12 17.52 3.75
CA PRO A 65 -4.12 18.76 4.52
C PRO A 65 -2.81 19.53 4.29
N ALA A 66 -2.83 20.84 4.52
CA ALA A 66 -1.66 21.69 4.37
C ALA A 66 -0.48 21.30 5.29
N SER A 67 -0.73 20.57 6.38
CA SER A 67 0.28 20.02 7.28
C SER A 67 0.99 18.79 6.73
N ALA A 68 0.53 18.21 5.62
CA ALA A 68 1.08 16.99 5.05
C ALA A 68 1.76 17.22 3.69
N VAL A 69 2.66 16.33 3.34
CA VAL A 69 3.28 16.22 2.02
C VAL A 69 3.06 14.82 1.46
N GLY A 70 2.69 14.73 0.20
CA GLY A 70 2.47 13.48 -0.50
C GLY A 70 3.72 12.98 -1.20
N ALA A 71 3.95 11.66 -1.10
CA ALA A 71 4.94 10.93 -1.87
C ALA A 71 4.24 9.77 -2.60
N ALA A 72 3.97 9.92 -3.88
CA ALA A 72 3.48 8.83 -4.72
C ALA A 72 4.66 7.99 -5.19
N VAL A 73 4.71 6.73 -4.76
CA VAL A 73 5.85 5.83 -4.98
C VAL A 73 5.52 4.83 -6.07
N ARG A 74 6.47 4.60 -6.98
CA ARG A 74 6.36 3.58 -8.02
C ARG A 74 6.70 2.20 -7.48
N GLY A 75 5.84 1.23 -7.73
CA GLY A 75 6.08 -0.18 -7.39
C GLY A 75 7.27 -0.75 -8.18
N PRO A 76 8.06 -1.67 -7.59
CA PRO A 76 9.32 -2.14 -8.16
C PRO A 76 9.15 -3.18 -9.27
N LEU A 77 7.96 -3.77 -9.43
CA LEU A 77 7.70 -4.79 -10.42
C LEU A 77 7.37 -4.15 -11.77
N ASP A 78 8.14 -4.47 -12.83
CA ASP A 78 7.75 -4.11 -14.20
C ASP A 78 6.61 -5.01 -14.69
N VAL A 79 5.55 -4.36 -15.16
CA VAL A 79 4.35 -5.00 -15.71
C VAL A 79 4.13 -4.44 -17.13
N GLY A 80 4.99 -4.83 -18.08
CA GLY A 80 4.86 -4.46 -19.49
C GLY A 80 4.90 -2.94 -19.70
N GLY A 81 5.84 -2.22 -19.08
CA GLY A 81 6.01 -0.78 -19.16
C GLY A 81 5.18 0.03 -18.14
N THR A 82 4.34 -0.64 -17.35
CA THR A 82 3.68 -0.13 -16.15
C THR A 82 4.30 -0.76 -14.91
N SER A 83 3.72 -0.54 -13.74
CA SER A 83 4.30 -1.05 -12.49
C SER A 83 3.28 -1.79 -11.62
N GLY A 84 3.80 -2.63 -10.73
CA GLY A 84 3.09 -3.32 -9.69
C GLY A 84 3.97 -3.50 -8.45
N TRP A 85 3.38 -4.03 -7.39
CA TRP A 85 4.09 -4.29 -6.15
C TRP A 85 4.55 -5.75 -6.07
N PHE A 86 3.72 -6.66 -6.55
CA PHE A 86 3.94 -8.11 -6.63
C PHE A 86 3.10 -8.67 -7.77
N LEU A 87 3.39 -9.90 -8.21
CA LEU A 87 2.57 -10.54 -9.25
C LEU A 87 1.16 -10.77 -8.75
N LEU A 88 0.19 -10.35 -9.54
CA LEU A 88 -1.22 -10.48 -9.19
C LEU A 88 -1.73 -11.86 -9.57
N ASP A 89 -2.14 -12.64 -8.57
CA ASP A 89 -2.94 -13.86 -8.78
C ASP A 89 -4.40 -13.45 -9.04
N PRO A 90 -5.09 -14.06 -10.05
CA PRO A 90 -6.51 -13.81 -10.33
C PRO A 90 -7.43 -14.05 -9.13
N LEU A 91 -7.06 -14.92 -8.19
CA LEU A 91 -7.79 -15.20 -6.96
C LEU A 91 -7.39 -14.28 -5.80
N LEU A 92 -6.47 -13.33 -6.02
CA LEU A 92 -5.89 -12.44 -5.01
C LEU A 92 -5.14 -13.17 -3.88
N ASN A 93 -4.73 -14.42 -4.13
CA ASN A 93 -3.87 -15.22 -3.26
C ASN A 93 -2.41 -15.08 -3.70
N SER A 94 -1.87 -13.88 -3.60
CA SER A 94 -0.51 -13.56 -4.04
C SER A 94 0.53 -14.36 -3.24
N ASP A 95 1.67 -14.66 -3.88
CA ASP A 95 2.80 -15.27 -3.19
C ASP A 95 3.23 -14.39 -2.02
N THR A 96 3.18 -14.97 -0.83
CA THR A 96 3.53 -14.30 0.43
C THR A 96 4.94 -13.71 0.40
N SER A 97 5.89 -14.39 -0.26
CA SER A 97 7.28 -13.96 -0.34
C SER A 97 7.45 -12.69 -1.18
N GLU A 98 6.76 -12.57 -2.31
CA GLU A 98 6.80 -11.38 -3.17
C GLU A 98 6.18 -10.15 -2.47
N VAL A 99 5.05 -10.35 -1.78
CA VAL A 99 4.39 -9.29 -1.01
C VAL A 99 5.31 -8.77 0.09
N LEU A 100 5.94 -9.68 0.85
CA LEU A 100 6.86 -9.31 1.93
C LEU A 100 8.13 -8.66 1.40
N GLU A 101 8.71 -9.16 0.31
CA GLU A 101 9.89 -8.55 -0.30
C GLU A 101 9.61 -7.10 -0.72
N SER A 102 8.50 -6.85 -1.40
CA SER A 102 8.11 -5.51 -1.81
C SER A 102 7.84 -4.60 -0.61
N ALA A 103 7.20 -5.13 0.45
CA ALA A 103 6.96 -4.38 1.68
C ALA A 103 8.27 -4.01 2.41
N LEU A 104 9.23 -4.94 2.51
CA LEU A 104 10.53 -4.67 3.15
C LEU A 104 11.34 -3.60 2.38
N ARG A 105 11.29 -3.60 1.04
CA ARG A 105 11.91 -2.55 0.23
C ARG A 105 11.29 -1.19 0.49
N LEU A 106 9.96 -1.13 0.57
CA LEU A 106 9.24 0.11 0.85
C LEU A 106 9.54 0.61 2.27
N LEU A 107 9.65 -0.28 3.25
CA LEU A 107 10.07 0.07 4.62
C LEU A 107 11.52 0.59 4.66
N ALA A 108 12.44 -0.02 3.93
CA ALA A 108 13.82 0.46 3.85
C ALA A 108 13.91 1.85 3.21
N TRP A 109 13.10 2.11 2.18
CA TRP A 109 12.98 3.44 1.60
C TRP A 109 12.39 4.45 2.60
N LEU A 110 11.34 4.08 3.34
CA LEU A 110 10.76 4.91 4.39
C LEU A 110 11.75 5.27 5.49
N ASP A 111 12.54 4.29 5.95
CA ASP A 111 13.57 4.51 6.98
C ASP A 111 14.61 5.53 6.51
N ARG A 112 15.04 5.42 5.24
CA ARG A 112 16.00 6.36 4.63
C ARG A 112 15.44 7.77 4.56
N ILE A 113 14.28 7.98 3.96
CA ILE A 113 13.72 9.33 3.78
C ILE A 113 13.30 9.97 5.11
N ARG A 114 12.91 9.15 6.10
CA ARG A 114 12.60 9.64 7.45
C ARG A 114 13.83 10.20 8.15
N ALA A 115 15.00 9.59 7.93
CA ALA A 115 16.26 10.09 8.45
C ALA A 115 16.74 11.38 7.74
N GLU A 116 16.42 11.54 6.44
CA GLU A 116 16.84 12.67 5.62
C GLU A 116 15.95 13.92 5.81
N GLU A 117 14.64 13.75 5.94
CA GLU A 117 13.64 14.83 5.81
C GLU A 117 12.95 15.22 7.13
N GLU A 118 13.22 14.54 8.24
CA GLU A 118 12.63 14.83 9.58
C GLU A 118 11.09 14.95 9.58
N PHE A 119 10.38 14.01 8.98
CA PHE A 119 8.92 13.97 9.00
C PHE A 119 8.38 13.77 10.41
N THR A 120 7.26 14.44 10.74
CA THR A 120 6.62 14.38 12.06
C THR A 120 5.81 13.10 12.27
N GLY A 121 5.43 12.41 11.20
CA GLY A 121 4.71 11.14 11.18
C GLY A 121 4.55 10.64 9.77
N ILE A 122 4.05 9.41 9.64
CA ILE A 122 3.82 8.75 8.35
C ILE A 122 2.39 8.22 8.30
N SER A 123 1.71 8.45 7.18
CA SER A 123 0.41 7.86 6.85
C SER A 123 0.44 7.22 5.47
N LEU A 124 -0.45 6.27 5.22
CA LEU A 124 -0.50 5.51 3.98
C LEU A 124 -1.82 5.74 3.25
N VAL A 125 -1.75 5.83 1.92
CA VAL A 125 -2.92 5.80 1.03
C VAL A 125 -2.66 4.77 -0.05
N GLY A 126 -3.49 3.73 -0.15
CA GLY A 126 -3.32 2.68 -1.15
C GLY A 126 -4.57 2.47 -1.99
N PHE A 127 -4.42 2.37 -3.31
CA PHE A 127 -5.48 2.00 -4.23
C PHE A 127 -5.27 0.56 -4.72
N SER A 128 -6.33 -0.26 -4.68
CA SER A 128 -6.31 -1.63 -5.20
C SER A 128 -5.14 -2.44 -4.60
N GLN A 129 -4.19 -2.93 -5.39
CA GLN A 129 -2.97 -3.59 -4.90
C GLN A 129 -2.16 -2.71 -3.92
N GLY A 130 -2.18 -1.39 -4.08
CA GLY A 130 -1.57 -0.46 -3.14
C GLY A 130 -2.19 -0.51 -1.75
N MET A 131 -3.51 -0.81 -1.61
CA MET A 131 -4.11 -1.06 -0.31
C MET A 131 -3.60 -2.36 0.31
N ALA A 132 -3.42 -3.42 -0.47
CA ALA A 132 -2.82 -4.65 0.03
C ALA A 132 -1.40 -4.41 0.58
N MET A 133 -0.62 -3.57 -0.09
CA MET A 133 0.69 -3.11 0.41
C MET A 133 0.56 -2.28 1.68
N ALA A 134 -0.34 -1.29 1.72
CA ALA A 134 -0.55 -0.46 2.91
C ALA A 134 -0.95 -1.31 4.15
N GLY A 135 -1.84 -2.29 3.96
CA GLY A 135 -2.20 -3.26 4.99
C GLY A 135 -1.03 -4.13 5.44
N THR A 136 -0.17 -4.55 4.51
CA THR A 136 1.04 -5.34 4.82
C THR A 136 2.05 -4.51 5.62
N LEU A 137 2.29 -3.27 5.24
CA LEU A 137 3.17 -2.34 5.99
C LEU A 137 2.65 -2.10 7.41
N LEU A 138 1.34 -1.85 7.54
CA LEU A 138 0.69 -1.68 8.85
C LEU A 138 0.88 -2.89 9.76
N ARG A 139 0.77 -4.12 9.21
CA ARG A 139 0.97 -5.37 9.97
C ARG A 139 2.41 -5.57 10.40
N LEU A 140 3.38 -5.19 9.55
CA LEU A 140 4.81 -5.29 9.86
C LEU A 140 5.26 -4.26 10.90
N ARG A 141 4.73 -3.01 10.83
CA ARG A 141 5.13 -1.90 11.71
C ARG A 141 3.92 -1.08 12.16
N PRO A 142 3.04 -1.63 13.00
CA PRO A 142 1.75 -1.00 13.34
C PRO A 142 1.88 0.34 14.10
N ARG A 143 3.04 0.62 14.70
CA ARG A 143 3.29 1.86 15.46
C ARG A 143 3.91 2.98 14.62
N ASP A 144 4.32 2.68 13.39
CA ASP A 144 4.99 3.65 12.52
C ASP A 144 3.99 4.54 11.76
N PHE A 145 2.73 4.10 11.67
CA PHE A 145 1.72 4.77 10.86
C PHE A 145 0.64 5.42 11.70
N ARG A 146 0.34 6.70 11.39
CA ARG A 146 -0.65 7.51 12.08
C ARG A 146 -2.07 7.24 11.58
N ALA A 147 -2.22 7.06 10.27
CA ALA A 147 -3.48 6.73 9.61
C ALA A 147 -3.25 5.95 8.31
N VAL A 148 -4.24 5.15 7.91
CA VAL A 148 -4.21 4.41 6.64
C VAL A 148 -5.50 4.65 5.88
N VAL A 149 -5.40 4.83 4.57
CA VAL A 149 -6.50 4.92 3.63
C VAL A 149 -6.39 3.79 2.62
N GLY A 150 -7.41 2.96 2.52
CA GLY A 150 -7.53 1.90 1.54
C GLY A 150 -8.70 2.16 0.60
N LEU A 151 -8.43 2.21 -0.71
CA LEU A 151 -9.39 2.54 -1.76
C LEU A 151 -9.52 1.36 -2.73
N SER A 152 -10.73 0.82 -2.87
CA SER A 152 -11.06 -0.29 -3.80
C SER A 152 -10.03 -1.42 -3.77
N GLY A 153 -9.55 -1.79 -2.57
CA GLY A 153 -8.52 -2.80 -2.39
C GLY A 153 -8.92 -3.84 -1.34
N TRP A 154 -7.94 -4.63 -0.91
CA TRP A 154 -8.10 -5.72 0.05
C TRP A 154 -6.92 -5.81 1.02
N ILE A 155 -7.10 -6.54 2.11
CA ILE A 155 -6.01 -6.98 2.99
C ILE A 155 -5.48 -8.32 2.46
N ALA A 156 -4.19 -8.38 2.13
CA ALA A 156 -3.57 -9.61 1.64
C ALA A 156 -3.56 -10.69 2.75
N ARG A 157 -4.03 -11.90 2.42
CA ARG A 157 -3.91 -13.06 3.32
C ARG A 157 -2.45 -13.42 3.47
N ASN A 158 -1.99 -13.58 4.69
CA ASN A 158 -0.60 -13.92 4.98
C ASN A 158 -0.50 -14.56 6.38
N GLU A 159 -0.23 -15.85 6.41
CA GLU A 159 -0.17 -16.62 7.64
C GLU A 159 0.98 -16.19 8.57
N LEU A 160 2.10 -15.75 8.02
CA LEU A 160 3.24 -15.29 8.83
C LEU A 160 2.90 -14.00 9.58
N LEU A 161 2.17 -13.08 8.92
CA LEU A 161 1.72 -11.83 9.56
C LEU A 161 0.58 -12.07 10.54
N ALA A 162 -0.29 -13.04 10.27
CA ALA A 162 -1.41 -13.38 11.16
C ALA A 162 -0.95 -13.82 12.57
N ALA A 163 0.25 -14.36 12.70
CA ALA A 163 0.82 -14.73 13.99
C ALA A 163 1.05 -13.54 14.94
N ALA A 164 1.09 -12.31 14.43
CA ALA A 164 1.26 -11.07 15.21
C ALA A 164 -0.07 -10.33 15.48
N GLU A 165 -1.20 -10.93 15.13
CA GLU A 165 -2.54 -10.34 15.30
C GLU A 165 -3.24 -10.83 16.57
N PRO A 166 -4.16 -10.02 17.17
CA PRO A 166 -4.54 -8.67 16.76
C PRO A 166 -3.40 -7.65 16.92
N LEU A 167 -3.43 -6.57 16.11
CA LEU A 167 -2.40 -5.55 16.16
C LEU A 167 -2.37 -4.82 17.51
N PRO A 168 -1.19 -4.42 18.02
CA PRO A 168 -1.03 -3.80 19.33
C PRO A 168 -1.66 -2.40 19.45
N ALA A 169 -2.03 -1.80 18.31
CA ALA A 169 -2.70 -0.50 18.25
C ALA A 169 -3.73 -0.50 17.12
N ARG A 170 -4.93 0.00 17.40
CA ARG A 170 -5.99 0.18 16.39
C ARG A 170 -5.78 1.50 15.66
N VAL A 171 -4.96 1.46 14.61
CA VAL A 171 -4.67 2.63 13.78
C VAL A 171 -5.94 3.05 13.03
N PRO A 172 -6.25 4.36 12.93
CA PRO A 172 -7.34 4.87 12.10
C PRO A 172 -7.20 4.38 10.66
N PHE A 173 -8.23 3.69 10.16
CA PHE A 173 -8.24 3.13 8.81
C PHE A 173 -9.52 3.52 8.07
N PHE A 174 -9.37 4.29 6.99
CA PHE A 174 -10.46 4.54 6.05
C PHE A 174 -10.48 3.44 4.98
N TRP A 175 -11.66 2.84 4.75
CA TRP A 175 -11.84 1.88 3.66
C TRP A 175 -13.00 2.29 2.78
N GLY A 176 -12.69 2.78 1.57
CA GLY A 176 -13.63 3.17 0.53
C GLY A 176 -13.67 2.18 -0.62
N ARG A 177 -14.88 1.90 -1.14
CA ARG A 177 -15.06 1.05 -2.33
C ARG A 177 -16.45 1.22 -2.96
N ASP A 178 -16.56 0.88 -4.24
CA ASP A 178 -17.88 0.73 -4.86
C ASP A 178 -18.57 -0.57 -4.40
N ARG A 179 -19.90 -0.55 -4.35
CA ARG A 179 -20.70 -1.75 -4.07
C ARG A 179 -20.56 -2.81 -5.16
N GLN A 180 -20.36 -2.37 -6.40
CA GLN A 180 -20.28 -3.20 -7.60
C GLN A 180 -18.86 -3.22 -8.18
N ASP A 181 -17.85 -3.19 -7.32
CA ASP A 181 -16.47 -3.41 -7.72
C ASP A 181 -16.32 -4.89 -8.13
N TRP A 182 -16.11 -5.13 -9.43
CA TRP A 182 -15.99 -6.48 -10.01
C TRP A 182 -14.56 -7.03 -10.01
N VAL A 183 -13.57 -6.22 -9.65
CA VAL A 183 -12.16 -6.63 -9.65
C VAL A 183 -11.82 -7.37 -8.35
N ILE A 184 -12.31 -6.86 -7.21
CA ILE A 184 -12.05 -7.48 -5.91
C ILE A 184 -13.16 -8.48 -5.61
N ASN A 185 -12.80 -9.76 -5.54
CA ASN A 185 -13.76 -10.83 -5.30
C ASN A 185 -14.41 -10.77 -3.91
N ALA A 186 -15.56 -11.41 -3.75
CA ALA A 186 -16.37 -11.35 -2.54
C ALA A 186 -15.64 -11.90 -1.30
N ASP A 187 -14.83 -12.94 -1.47
CA ASP A 187 -14.06 -13.54 -0.37
C ASP A 187 -12.97 -12.60 0.16
N ALA A 188 -12.28 -11.89 -0.75
CA ALA A 188 -11.30 -10.88 -0.36
C ALA A 188 -11.96 -9.69 0.34
N VAL A 189 -13.16 -9.28 -0.11
CA VAL A 189 -13.95 -8.23 0.54
C VAL A 189 -14.38 -8.64 1.93
N ALA A 190 -14.90 -9.86 2.11
CA ALA A 190 -15.35 -10.38 3.41
C ALA A 190 -14.19 -10.46 4.40
N TYR A 191 -13.08 -11.08 3.99
CA TYR A 191 -11.87 -11.15 4.81
C TYR A 191 -11.33 -9.76 5.18
N THR A 192 -11.30 -8.83 4.23
CA THR A 192 -10.84 -7.46 4.48
C THR A 192 -11.68 -6.77 5.54
N ARG A 193 -13.00 -6.92 5.47
CA ARG A 193 -13.93 -6.35 6.46
C ARG A 193 -13.66 -6.90 7.84
N GLU A 194 -13.65 -8.22 7.99
CA GLU A 194 -13.41 -8.92 9.25
C GLU A 194 -12.07 -8.48 9.86
N TRP A 195 -11.01 -8.52 9.07
CA TRP A 195 -9.68 -8.11 9.51
C TRP A 195 -9.63 -6.65 9.99
N LEU A 196 -10.23 -5.71 9.23
CA LEU A 196 -10.25 -4.30 9.59
C LEU A 196 -11.08 -4.01 10.85
N GLU A 197 -12.21 -4.70 11.03
CA GLU A 197 -13.05 -4.58 12.22
C GLU A 197 -12.30 -5.04 13.49
N GLU A 198 -11.45 -6.06 13.39
CA GLU A 198 -10.65 -6.57 14.49
C GLU A 198 -9.40 -5.75 14.78
N ASN A 199 -8.70 -5.29 13.73
CA ASN A 199 -7.34 -4.77 13.84
C ASN A 199 -7.20 -3.26 13.69
N ALA A 200 -8.25 -2.53 13.28
CA ALA A 200 -8.17 -1.10 13.01
C ALA A 200 -9.31 -0.29 13.63
N ALA A 201 -9.12 1.03 13.79
CA ALA A 201 -10.21 1.96 14.04
C ALA A 201 -10.88 2.32 12.70
N LEU A 202 -11.78 1.42 12.25
CA LEU A 202 -12.34 1.43 10.90
C LEU A 202 -13.34 2.55 10.66
N THR A 203 -13.16 3.27 9.55
CA THR A 203 -14.15 4.13 8.90
C THR A 203 -14.44 3.55 7.52
N ALA A 204 -15.52 2.79 7.37
CA ALA A 204 -15.91 2.20 6.08
C ALA A 204 -16.89 3.11 5.31
N ARG A 205 -16.70 3.23 4.00
CA ARG A 205 -17.58 3.94 3.07
C ARG A 205 -17.83 3.11 1.83
N THR A 206 -19.08 3.05 1.39
CA THR A 206 -19.46 2.41 0.13
C THR A 206 -20.11 3.42 -0.80
N TYR A 207 -19.70 3.37 -2.04
CA TYR A 207 -20.18 4.22 -3.12
C TYR A 207 -20.96 3.40 -4.13
N SER A 208 -21.56 4.06 -5.10
CA SER A 208 -22.30 3.41 -6.20
C SER A 208 -21.95 4.07 -7.52
N GLY A 209 -21.73 3.24 -8.56
CA GLY A 209 -21.53 3.69 -9.92
C GLY A 209 -20.13 4.18 -10.25
N MET A 210 -19.14 3.98 -9.36
CA MET A 210 -17.75 4.29 -9.69
C MET A 210 -16.95 3.07 -10.15
N GLY A 211 -17.40 1.84 -9.85
CA GLY A 211 -16.68 0.62 -10.20
C GLY A 211 -15.32 0.51 -9.51
N HIS A 212 -14.34 -0.12 -10.21
CA HIS A 212 -12.97 -0.24 -9.68
C HIS A 212 -12.13 1.01 -9.99
N THR A 213 -12.45 2.13 -9.36
CA THR A 213 -11.74 3.41 -9.52
C THR A 213 -11.91 4.26 -8.27
N ILE A 214 -11.31 5.44 -8.23
CA ILE A 214 -11.46 6.41 -7.16
C ILE A 214 -12.41 7.51 -7.61
N GLY A 215 -13.55 7.66 -6.94
CA GLY A 215 -14.56 8.66 -7.26
C GLY A 215 -14.33 10.01 -6.56
N ALA A 216 -14.92 11.09 -7.10
CA ALA A 216 -14.77 12.43 -6.51
C ALA A 216 -15.33 12.52 -5.08
N GLY A 217 -16.47 11.86 -4.80
CA GLY A 217 -17.04 11.79 -3.45
C GLY A 217 -16.10 11.07 -2.47
N GLU A 218 -15.45 10.01 -2.92
CA GLU A 218 -14.47 9.27 -2.12
C GLU A 218 -13.24 10.13 -1.82
N VAL A 219 -12.72 10.91 -2.79
CA VAL A 219 -11.62 11.87 -2.57
C VAL A 219 -12.01 12.90 -1.50
N SER A 220 -13.25 13.40 -1.52
CA SER A 220 -13.75 14.34 -0.52
C SER A 220 -13.80 13.72 0.88
N ASP A 221 -14.26 12.47 1.01
CA ASP A 221 -14.30 11.75 2.29
C ASP A 221 -12.88 11.44 2.80
N VAL A 222 -11.96 11.08 1.91
CA VAL A 222 -10.53 10.91 2.24
C VAL A 222 -9.94 12.21 2.78
N ALA A 223 -10.23 13.35 2.15
CA ALA A 223 -9.74 14.64 2.62
C ALA A 223 -10.27 14.99 4.03
N VAL A 224 -11.54 14.68 4.33
CA VAL A 224 -12.12 14.83 5.67
C VAL A 224 -11.41 13.93 6.68
N PHE A 225 -11.21 12.64 6.32
CA PHE A 225 -10.54 11.67 7.16
C PHE A 225 -9.10 12.09 7.47
N LEU A 226 -8.31 12.42 6.45
CA LEU A 226 -6.92 12.83 6.64
C LEU A 226 -6.79 14.11 7.48
N ARG A 227 -7.64 15.12 7.25
CA ARG A 227 -7.66 16.32 8.10
C ARG A 227 -7.91 15.99 9.56
N ARG A 228 -8.81 15.05 9.85
CA ARG A 228 -9.11 14.66 11.24
C ARG A 228 -7.90 14.06 11.98
N TYR A 229 -7.07 13.30 11.29
CA TYR A 229 -5.99 12.55 11.93
C TYR A 229 -4.59 13.13 11.70
N LEU A 230 -4.42 14.03 10.71
CA LEU A 230 -3.13 14.64 10.35
C LEU A 230 -3.08 16.15 10.60
N ALA A 231 -4.20 16.80 10.92
CA ALA A 231 -4.15 18.18 11.40
C ALA A 231 -3.52 18.14 12.80
N PHE A 232 -2.33 18.73 12.94
CA PHE A 232 -1.84 19.09 14.25
C PHE A 232 -2.67 20.25 14.74
N ASP A 233 -3.21 20.16 15.96
CA ASP A 233 -3.58 21.36 16.68
C ASP A 233 -2.31 22.20 16.79
N THR A 234 -2.25 23.27 15.99
CA THR A 234 -1.23 24.29 16.20
C THR A 234 -1.55 24.92 17.56
N PRO A 235 -0.62 24.88 18.51
CA PRO A 235 -0.85 25.44 19.82
C PRO A 235 -1.17 26.94 19.76
#